data_5dfbe74eebc20a7e5182ad1bb45c15e5
#
_entry.id   5dfbe74eebc20a7e5182ad1bb45c15e5
#
_cell.length_a   1.000
_cell.length_b   1.000
_cell.length_c   1.000
_cell.angle_alpha   90.00
_cell.angle_beta   90.00
_cell.angle_gamma   90.00
#
_symmetry.space_group_name_H-M   'P 1'
#
loop_
_entity.id
_entity.type
_entity.pdbx_description
1 polymer ?
#
loop_
_entity_poly.entity_id
_entity_poly.type
_entity_poly.pdbx_seq_one_letter_code
_entity_poly.pdbx_strand_id
1 'polypeptide(L)'
;MGEFFNPEKGIWAWLSTLVDLVGLSILWIFLSLPVVTIGPASAALYYTVVKYVRERESGAFRAYLRSFRDNFKVGTGASLIVVPLFLLLLGGYRIVLWYGTRLGGMAYVLYVAYYFALVLPGGVLCWLFPLLGRFEYGVRDLFRTAFQLTAAHLPSTVVLVLLTAQSAVVCVNRWWPVVFLPSISTLLASLFTERVFQKYSPELARKEPDEESDA
;
A
#
# COMPACT_ATOMS: atom_id res chain seq x y z
N MET A 1 -6.71 -38.30 -3.72
CA MET A 1 -7.87 -37.44 -3.36
C MET A 1 -8.10 -37.28 -1.86
N GLY A 2 -7.18 -37.66 -0.98
CA GLY A 2 -7.33 -37.66 0.49
C GLY A 2 -6.60 -36.55 1.24
N GLU A 3 -5.88 -35.61 0.56
CA GLU A 3 -5.10 -34.59 1.25
C GLU A 3 -5.81 -33.21 1.41
N PHE A 4 -6.93 -33.02 0.74
CA PHE A 4 -7.69 -31.76 0.82
C PHE A 4 -8.54 -31.60 2.10
N PHE A 5 -8.73 -32.67 2.89
CA PHE A 5 -9.58 -32.70 4.08
C PHE A 5 -8.83 -33.02 5.38
N ASN A 6 -7.57 -32.60 5.52
CA ASN A 6 -6.90 -32.70 6.80
C ASN A 6 -7.10 -31.37 7.59
N PRO A 7 -8.07 -31.29 8.51
CA PRO A 7 -8.41 -30.04 9.23
C PRO A 7 -7.24 -29.51 10.06
N GLU A 8 -6.35 -30.37 10.54
CA GLU A 8 -5.17 -29.98 11.31
C GLU A 8 -4.14 -29.22 10.45
N LYS A 9 -3.88 -29.66 9.22
CA LYS A 9 -3.00 -28.94 8.30
C LYS A 9 -3.58 -27.60 7.87
N GLY A 10 -4.89 -27.51 7.71
CA GLY A 10 -5.60 -26.25 7.40
C GLY A 10 -5.47 -25.20 8.51
N ILE A 11 -5.72 -25.58 9.75
CA ILE A 11 -5.67 -24.66 10.91
C ILE A 11 -4.23 -24.17 11.15
N TRP A 12 -3.23 -25.04 11.09
CA TRP A 12 -1.83 -24.66 11.25
C TRP A 12 -1.34 -23.75 10.13
N ALA A 13 -1.80 -23.95 8.90
CA ALA A 13 -1.47 -23.07 7.78
C ALA A 13 -2.08 -21.66 7.93
N TRP A 14 -3.31 -21.58 8.46
CA TRP A 14 -3.93 -20.29 8.77
C TRP A 14 -3.20 -19.58 9.91
N LEU A 15 -2.83 -20.32 10.95
CA LEU A 15 -2.12 -19.77 12.10
C LEU A 15 -0.75 -19.24 11.71
N SER A 16 0.01 -19.96 10.89
CA SER A 16 1.30 -19.49 10.37
C SER A 16 1.15 -18.21 9.53
N THR A 17 0.13 -18.15 8.66
CA THR A 17 -0.16 -16.95 7.87
C THR A 17 -0.48 -15.75 8.75
N LEU A 18 -1.25 -15.95 9.83
CA LEU A 18 -1.56 -14.87 10.78
C LEU A 18 -0.29 -14.39 11.50
N VAL A 19 0.58 -15.31 11.93
CA VAL A 19 1.86 -14.96 12.56
C VAL A 19 2.75 -14.15 11.63
N ASP A 20 2.83 -14.55 10.35
CA ASP A 20 3.59 -13.82 9.33
C ASP A 20 3.02 -12.42 9.11
N LEU A 21 1.70 -12.27 8.98
CA LEU A 21 1.04 -10.97 8.82
C LEU A 21 1.29 -10.05 10.01
N VAL A 22 1.19 -10.58 11.23
CA VAL A 22 1.49 -9.81 12.46
C VAL A 22 2.96 -9.39 12.49
N GLY A 23 3.87 -10.32 12.23
CA GLY A 23 5.31 -10.06 12.21
C GLY A 23 5.71 -9.03 11.16
N LEU A 24 5.14 -9.11 9.95
CA LEU A 24 5.37 -8.12 8.89
C LEU A 24 4.81 -6.73 9.24
N SER A 25 3.65 -6.67 9.91
CA SER A 25 3.12 -5.39 10.40
C SER A 25 4.03 -4.77 11.45
N ILE A 26 4.57 -5.56 12.37
CA ILE A 26 5.53 -5.10 13.38
C ILE A 26 6.80 -4.57 12.71
N LEU A 27 7.37 -5.31 11.75
CA LEU A 27 8.52 -4.83 10.96
C LEU A 27 8.21 -3.52 10.23
N TRP A 28 7.03 -3.42 9.64
CA TRP A 28 6.59 -2.20 8.97
C TRP A 28 6.54 -1.01 9.94
N ILE A 29 5.99 -1.20 11.16
CA ILE A 29 5.95 -0.17 12.19
C ILE A 29 7.37 0.30 12.53
N PHE A 30 8.28 -0.61 12.84
CA PHE A 30 9.65 -0.26 13.22
C PHE A 30 10.41 0.45 12.10
N LEU A 31 10.30 -0.04 10.87
CA LEU A 31 11.00 0.56 9.72
C LEU A 31 10.34 1.83 9.20
N SER A 32 9.09 2.11 9.58
CA SER A 32 8.37 3.35 9.27
C SER A 32 8.52 4.43 10.35
N LEU A 33 9.17 4.15 11.46
CA LEU A 33 9.45 5.13 12.53
C LEU A 33 10.13 6.41 12.00
N PRO A 34 11.17 6.32 11.15
CA PRO A 34 11.59 7.48 10.40
C PRO A 34 10.58 7.72 9.29
N VAL A 35 9.82 8.81 9.34
CA VAL A 35 8.72 9.13 8.41
C VAL A 35 9.13 9.03 6.93
N VAL A 36 10.41 9.33 6.64
CA VAL A 36 10.97 9.24 5.27
C VAL A 36 11.10 7.81 4.74
N THR A 37 11.07 6.80 5.61
CA THR A 37 11.19 5.39 5.23
C THR A 37 9.84 4.66 5.09
N ILE A 38 8.71 5.38 5.24
CA ILE A 38 7.37 4.82 5.03
C ILE A 38 7.22 4.24 3.62
N GLY A 39 7.79 4.90 2.60
CA GLY A 39 7.73 4.44 1.21
C GLY A 39 8.38 3.09 0.98
N PRO A 40 9.68 2.93 1.24
CA PRO A 40 10.34 1.63 1.08
C PRO A 40 9.77 0.55 2.00
N ALA A 41 9.33 0.91 3.22
CA ALA A 41 8.68 -0.03 4.14
C ALA A 41 7.34 -0.54 3.60
N SER A 42 6.53 0.35 3.01
CA SER A 42 5.23 -0.02 2.42
C SER A 42 5.38 -0.81 1.12
N ALA A 43 6.37 -0.49 0.28
CA ALA A 43 6.70 -1.26 -0.91
C ALA A 43 7.16 -2.69 -0.55
N ALA A 44 8.05 -2.81 0.44
CA ALA A 44 8.51 -4.10 0.94
C ALA A 44 7.37 -4.92 1.56
N LEU A 45 6.44 -4.28 2.29
CA LEU A 45 5.26 -4.93 2.83
C LEU A 45 4.39 -5.52 1.71
N TYR A 46 4.11 -4.71 0.68
CA TYR A 46 3.33 -5.16 -0.46
C TYR A 46 3.98 -6.35 -1.17
N TYR A 47 5.27 -6.23 -1.52
CA TYR A 47 6.03 -7.31 -2.17
C TYR A 47 5.96 -8.62 -1.37
N THR A 48 6.22 -8.54 -0.07
CA THR A 48 6.27 -9.72 0.78
C THR A 48 4.90 -10.35 0.99
N VAL A 49 3.86 -9.54 1.18
CA VAL A 49 2.49 -10.03 1.34
C VAL A 49 2.02 -10.73 0.07
N VAL A 50 2.31 -10.18 -1.10
CA VAL A 50 1.90 -10.79 -2.37
C VAL A 50 2.68 -12.07 -2.64
N LYS A 51 4.01 -12.01 -2.62
CA LYS A 51 4.86 -13.13 -3.05
C LYS A 51 4.98 -14.25 -2.02
N TYR A 52 5.06 -13.91 -0.73
CA TYR A 52 5.34 -14.91 0.31
C TYR A 52 4.10 -15.32 1.11
N VAL A 53 3.27 -14.38 1.51
CA VAL A 53 2.08 -14.71 2.30
C VAL A 53 0.99 -15.31 1.44
N ARG A 54 0.72 -14.72 0.26
CA ARG A 54 -0.33 -15.18 -0.65
C ARG A 54 0.06 -16.51 -1.34
N GLU A 55 1.33 -16.65 -1.76
CA GLU A 55 1.86 -17.86 -2.41
C GLU A 55 2.33 -18.92 -1.40
N ARG A 56 2.29 -18.60 -0.09
CA ARG A 56 2.69 -19.47 1.03
C ARG A 56 4.14 -19.94 0.95
N GLU A 57 5.02 -19.08 0.50
CA GLU A 57 6.46 -19.33 0.50
C GLU A 57 7.08 -19.05 1.88
N SER A 58 8.18 -19.75 2.18
CA SER A 58 8.93 -19.54 3.41
C SER A 58 9.95 -18.41 3.27
N GLY A 59 10.24 -17.69 4.36
CA GLY A 59 11.30 -16.67 4.37
C GLY A 59 10.80 -15.23 4.19
N ALA A 60 9.52 -14.96 4.46
CA ALA A 60 8.88 -13.65 4.34
C ALA A 60 9.68 -12.51 5.00
N PHE A 61 10.21 -12.70 6.21
CA PHE A 61 10.97 -11.66 6.92
C PHE A 61 12.28 -11.27 6.21
N ARG A 62 12.99 -12.26 5.67
CA ARG A 62 14.25 -11.99 4.92
C ARG A 62 13.94 -11.28 3.60
N ALA A 63 12.89 -11.70 2.91
CA ALA A 63 12.43 -11.08 1.67
C ALA A 63 11.99 -9.63 1.91
N TYR A 64 11.30 -9.34 3.02
CA TYR A 64 10.91 -8.00 3.42
C TYR A 64 12.14 -7.08 3.58
N LEU A 65 13.15 -7.53 4.34
CA LEU A 65 14.36 -6.73 4.55
C LEU A 65 15.18 -6.53 3.28
N ARG A 66 15.20 -7.52 2.38
CA ARG A 66 15.83 -7.39 1.07
C ARG A 66 15.08 -6.34 0.24
N SER A 67 13.77 -6.51 0.04
CA SER A 67 12.95 -5.57 -0.74
C SER A 67 12.99 -4.15 -0.17
N PHE A 68 13.04 -3.99 1.17
CA PHE A 68 13.22 -2.70 1.81
C PHE A 68 14.54 -2.02 1.39
N ARG A 69 15.64 -2.78 1.37
CA ARG A 69 16.96 -2.27 0.97
C ARG A 69 17.00 -1.90 -0.51
N ASP A 70 16.46 -2.76 -1.36
CA ASP A 70 16.47 -2.59 -2.83
C ASP A 70 15.67 -1.35 -3.23
N ASN A 71 14.51 -1.14 -2.59
CA ASN A 71 13.64 0.00 -2.84
C ASN A 71 13.97 1.24 -1.99
N PHE A 72 15.04 1.23 -1.18
CA PHE A 72 15.31 2.28 -0.22
C PHE A 72 15.47 3.66 -0.85
N LYS A 73 16.28 3.78 -1.91
CA LYS A 73 16.56 5.07 -2.56
C LYS A 73 15.31 5.67 -3.21
N VAL A 74 14.62 4.88 -4.03
CA VAL A 74 13.43 5.34 -4.77
C VAL A 74 12.26 5.55 -3.82
N GLY A 75 12.05 4.63 -2.89
CA GLY A 75 10.98 4.71 -1.89
C GLY A 75 11.15 5.90 -0.94
N THR A 76 12.36 6.19 -0.49
CA THR A 76 12.66 7.37 0.32
C THR A 76 12.46 8.65 -0.47
N GLY A 77 12.92 8.70 -1.74
CA GLY A 77 12.65 9.82 -2.63
C GLY A 77 11.16 10.06 -2.85
N ALA A 78 10.39 9.00 -3.03
CA ALA A 78 8.94 9.07 -3.14
C ALA A 78 8.29 9.56 -1.84
N SER A 79 8.72 9.06 -0.67
CA SER A 79 8.23 9.51 0.64
C SER A 79 8.48 11.00 0.87
N LEU A 80 9.63 11.50 0.44
CA LEU A 80 9.99 12.92 0.59
C LEU A 80 9.03 13.85 -0.17
N ILE A 81 8.39 13.36 -1.22
CA ILE A 81 7.36 14.09 -1.98
C ILE A 81 5.98 13.87 -1.34
N VAL A 82 5.67 12.62 -1.01
CA VAL A 82 4.36 12.19 -0.51
C VAL A 82 4.05 12.75 0.87
N VAL A 83 5.02 12.74 1.79
CA VAL A 83 4.80 13.18 3.17
C VAL A 83 4.44 14.67 3.26
N PRO A 84 5.18 15.61 2.63
CA PRO A 84 4.78 17.01 2.61
C PRO A 84 3.43 17.25 1.94
N LEU A 85 3.15 16.54 0.84
CA LEU A 85 1.85 16.60 0.17
C LEU A 85 0.72 16.17 1.11
N PHE A 86 0.90 15.07 1.83
CA PHE A 86 -0.08 14.58 2.80
C PHE A 86 -0.29 15.54 3.97
N LEU A 87 0.78 16.13 4.50
CA LEU A 87 0.70 17.15 5.54
C LEU A 87 -0.04 18.41 5.05
N LEU A 88 0.20 18.84 3.81
CA LEU A 88 -0.51 19.95 3.18
C LEU A 88 -2.01 19.65 3.03
N LEU A 89 -2.35 18.43 2.62
CA LEU A 89 -3.73 17.98 2.52
C LEU A 89 -4.41 17.92 3.90
N LEU A 90 -3.72 17.43 4.93
CA LEU A 90 -4.24 17.45 6.31
C LEU A 90 -4.46 18.88 6.82
N GLY A 91 -3.52 19.78 6.52
CA GLY A 91 -3.65 21.20 6.83
C GLY A 91 -4.86 21.83 6.15
N GLY A 92 -5.04 21.56 4.86
CA GLY A 92 -6.20 22.00 4.09
C GLY A 92 -7.53 21.52 4.69
N TYR A 93 -7.59 20.26 5.14
CA TYR A 93 -8.75 19.72 5.84
C TYR A 93 -9.10 20.53 7.11
N ARG A 94 -8.08 20.88 7.92
CA ARG A 94 -8.26 21.72 9.11
C ARG A 94 -8.82 23.10 8.78
N ILE A 95 -8.34 23.70 7.69
CA ILE A 95 -8.81 25.01 7.20
C ILE A 95 -10.27 24.91 6.77
N VAL A 96 -10.65 23.90 6.00
CA VAL A 96 -12.03 23.67 5.56
C VAL A 96 -12.96 23.45 6.76
N LEU A 97 -12.52 22.71 7.79
CA LEU A 97 -13.27 22.55 9.05
C LEU A 97 -13.51 23.90 9.74
N TRP A 98 -12.46 24.73 9.86
CA TRP A 98 -12.54 26.00 10.59
C TRP A 98 -13.43 27.02 9.89
N TYR A 99 -13.31 27.15 8.57
CA TYR A 99 -14.17 28.05 7.78
C TYR A 99 -15.59 27.48 7.64
N GLY A 100 -15.74 26.18 7.57
CA GLY A 100 -17.02 25.51 7.41
C GLY A 100 -18.02 25.83 8.52
N THR A 101 -17.54 25.99 9.75
CA THR A 101 -18.39 26.40 10.90
C THR A 101 -18.96 27.82 10.76
N ARG A 102 -18.38 28.65 9.90
CA ARG A 102 -18.77 30.06 9.69
C ARG A 102 -19.60 30.30 8.43
N LEU A 103 -19.58 29.38 7.47
CA LEU A 103 -20.17 29.55 6.13
C LEU A 103 -21.57 28.90 5.98
N GLY A 104 -22.13 28.31 7.04
CA GLY A 104 -23.46 27.69 7.02
C GLY A 104 -23.57 26.59 5.95
N GLY A 105 -24.64 26.59 5.16
CA GLY A 105 -24.91 25.55 4.14
C GLY A 105 -23.84 25.45 3.04
N MET A 106 -23.10 26.52 2.75
CA MET A 106 -22.03 26.52 1.76
C MET A 106 -20.81 25.70 2.23
N ALA A 107 -20.65 25.52 3.52
CA ALA A 107 -19.63 24.66 4.10
C ALA A 107 -19.73 23.22 3.59
N TYR A 108 -20.94 22.70 3.45
CA TYR A 108 -21.16 21.35 2.96
C TYR A 108 -20.62 21.14 1.54
N VAL A 109 -20.84 22.11 0.67
CA VAL A 109 -20.32 22.10 -0.70
C VAL A 109 -18.79 22.07 -0.71
N LEU A 110 -18.15 22.89 0.14
CA LEU A 110 -16.69 22.90 0.28
C LEU A 110 -16.15 21.57 0.82
N TYR A 111 -16.83 20.96 1.78
CA TYR A 111 -16.46 19.63 2.28
C TYR A 111 -16.50 18.58 1.17
N VAL A 112 -17.61 18.50 0.45
CA VAL A 112 -17.78 17.52 -0.64
C VAL A 112 -16.72 17.75 -1.71
N ALA A 113 -16.51 18.99 -2.15
CA ALA A 113 -15.48 19.34 -3.14
C ALA A 113 -14.08 18.94 -2.66
N TYR A 114 -13.77 19.19 -1.38
CA TYR A 114 -12.48 18.82 -0.80
C TYR A 114 -12.27 17.31 -0.75
N TYR A 115 -13.28 16.52 -0.36
CA TYR A 115 -13.20 15.06 -0.37
C TYR A 115 -13.00 14.51 -1.80
N PHE A 116 -13.68 15.08 -2.79
CA PHE A 116 -13.44 14.72 -4.19
C PHE A 116 -12.02 15.06 -4.65
N ALA A 117 -11.50 16.22 -4.25
CA ALA A 117 -10.12 16.61 -4.55
C ALA A 117 -9.07 15.69 -3.90
N LEU A 118 -9.40 15.04 -2.77
CA LEU A 118 -8.51 14.08 -2.09
C LEU A 118 -8.44 12.72 -2.79
N VAL A 119 -9.44 12.35 -3.59
CA VAL A 119 -9.48 11.01 -4.23
C VAL A 119 -8.31 10.82 -5.20
N LEU A 120 -7.95 11.84 -5.98
CA LEU A 120 -6.84 11.75 -6.93
C LEU A 120 -5.48 11.56 -6.24
N PRO A 121 -5.03 12.44 -5.33
CA PRO A 121 -3.75 12.25 -4.65
C PRO A 121 -3.75 11.00 -3.77
N GLY A 122 -4.87 10.68 -3.10
CA GLY A 122 -5.03 9.45 -2.35
C GLY A 122 -4.92 8.21 -3.23
N GLY A 123 -5.51 8.24 -4.43
CA GLY A 123 -5.40 7.18 -5.42
C GLY A 123 -3.97 6.98 -5.89
N VAL A 124 -3.25 8.05 -6.22
CA VAL A 124 -1.82 7.97 -6.59
C VAL A 124 -1.02 7.29 -5.50
N LEU A 125 -1.24 7.64 -4.22
CA LEU A 125 -0.56 7.00 -3.09
C LEU A 125 -0.86 5.51 -2.99
N CYS A 126 -2.11 5.11 -3.20
CA CYS A 126 -2.53 3.70 -3.14
C CYS A 126 -1.90 2.84 -4.24
N TRP A 127 -1.59 3.41 -5.42
CA TRP A 127 -0.92 2.71 -6.51
C TRP A 127 0.61 2.78 -6.42
N LEU A 128 1.16 3.83 -5.83
CA LEU A 128 2.60 4.13 -5.81
C LEU A 128 3.42 3.03 -5.11
N PHE A 129 3.01 2.61 -3.93
CA PHE A 129 3.74 1.60 -3.16
C PHE A 129 3.62 0.18 -3.73
N PRO A 130 2.45 -0.29 -4.19
CA PRO A 130 2.34 -1.54 -4.95
C PRO A 130 3.21 -1.58 -6.21
N LEU A 131 3.25 -0.49 -6.99
CA LEU A 131 4.10 -0.38 -8.17
C LEU A 131 5.58 -0.48 -7.80
N LEU A 132 6.02 0.24 -6.78
CA LEU A 132 7.40 0.21 -6.31
C LEU A 132 7.81 -1.17 -5.77
N GLY A 133 6.88 -1.89 -5.13
CA GLY A 133 7.12 -3.24 -4.64
C GLY A 133 7.15 -4.31 -5.72
N ARG A 134 6.58 -4.05 -6.91
CA ARG A 134 6.45 -5.03 -7.99
C ARG A 134 7.42 -4.79 -9.15
N PHE A 135 7.77 -3.54 -9.41
CA PHE A 135 8.52 -3.13 -10.58
C PHE A 135 9.65 -2.16 -10.23
N GLU A 136 10.72 -2.19 -10.99
CA GLU A 136 11.83 -1.27 -10.85
C GLU A 136 11.55 0.05 -11.60
N TYR A 137 11.22 1.09 -10.87
CA TYR A 137 10.97 2.42 -11.41
C TYR A 137 11.92 3.47 -10.83
N GLY A 138 12.27 4.46 -11.65
CA GLY A 138 12.75 5.75 -11.15
C GLY A 138 11.61 6.54 -10.49
N VAL A 139 11.93 7.48 -9.59
CA VAL A 139 10.92 8.26 -8.85
C VAL A 139 9.91 8.93 -9.80
N ARG A 140 10.40 9.53 -10.89
CA ARG A 140 9.55 10.24 -11.87
C ARG A 140 8.58 9.32 -12.59
N ASP A 141 9.09 8.17 -13.06
CA ASP A 141 8.28 7.19 -13.81
C ASP A 141 7.27 6.51 -12.89
N LEU A 142 7.65 6.27 -11.63
CA LEU A 142 6.77 5.74 -10.59
C LEU A 142 5.53 6.63 -10.39
N PHE A 143 5.71 7.94 -10.21
CA PHE A 143 4.61 8.89 -10.06
C PHE A 143 3.75 8.99 -11.33
N ARG A 144 4.39 9.02 -12.51
CA ARG A 144 3.68 9.06 -13.79
C ARG A 144 2.79 7.84 -13.98
N THR A 145 3.32 6.64 -13.73
CA THR A 145 2.57 5.39 -13.87
C THR A 145 1.47 5.28 -12.81
N ALA A 146 1.75 5.66 -11.55
CA ALA A 146 0.74 5.68 -10.50
C ALA A 146 -0.43 6.63 -10.84
N PHE A 147 -0.15 7.80 -11.40
CA PHE A 147 -1.18 8.73 -11.85
C PHE A 147 -2.00 8.16 -13.01
N GLN A 148 -1.36 7.55 -14.01
CA GLN A 148 -2.03 6.91 -15.14
C GLN A 148 -2.96 5.78 -14.68
N LEU A 149 -2.51 4.92 -13.76
CA LEU A 149 -3.35 3.84 -13.21
C LEU A 149 -4.50 4.38 -12.37
N THR A 150 -4.28 5.45 -11.60
CA THR A 150 -5.34 6.12 -10.84
C THR A 150 -6.45 6.62 -11.76
N ALA A 151 -6.09 7.27 -12.87
CA ALA A 151 -7.06 7.80 -13.84
C ALA A 151 -7.73 6.70 -14.67
N ALA A 152 -6.99 5.66 -15.07
CA ALA A 152 -7.49 4.58 -15.90
C ALA A 152 -8.43 3.62 -15.12
N HIS A 153 -8.22 3.45 -13.81
CA HIS A 153 -8.95 2.49 -12.97
C HIS A 153 -9.64 3.14 -11.77
N LEU A 154 -10.43 4.19 -12.02
CA LEU A 154 -11.15 4.93 -10.98
C LEU A 154 -11.95 4.03 -10.01
N PRO A 155 -12.74 3.01 -10.44
CA PRO A 155 -13.47 2.16 -9.49
C PRO A 155 -12.54 1.42 -8.52
N SER A 156 -11.47 0.81 -9.03
CA SER A 156 -10.47 0.13 -8.20
C SER A 156 -9.75 1.10 -7.27
N THR A 157 -9.44 2.30 -7.77
CA THR A 157 -8.80 3.37 -6.99
C THR A 157 -9.66 3.81 -5.82
N VAL A 158 -10.97 4.01 -6.03
CA VAL A 158 -11.90 4.37 -4.95
C VAL A 158 -11.93 3.29 -3.87
N VAL A 159 -11.99 2.01 -4.25
CA VAL A 159 -11.95 0.89 -3.28
C VAL A 159 -10.64 0.89 -2.51
N LEU A 160 -9.50 1.06 -3.18
CA LEU A 160 -8.19 1.11 -2.53
C LEU A 160 -8.07 2.29 -1.55
N VAL A 161 -8.52 3.47 -1.95
CA VAL A 161 -8.54 4.67 -1.09
C VAL A 161 -9.43 4.45 0.13
N LEU A 162 -10.62 3.88 -0.04
CA LEU A 162 -11.52 3.58 1.07
C LEU A 162 -10.92 2.55 2.03
N LEU A 163 -10.33 1.47 1.53
CA LEU A 163 -9.66 0.45 2.35
C LEU A 163 -8.51 1.06 3.15
N THR A 164 -7.66 1.85 2.51
CA THR A 164 -6.48 2.46 3.15
C THR A 164 -6.91 3.53 4.17
N ALA A 165 -7.86 4.39 3.80
CA ALA A 165 -8.38 5.43 4.68
C ALA A 165 -9.07 4.82 5.90
N GLN A 166 -9.92 3.80 5.70
CA GLN A 166 -10.58 3.11 6.81
C GLN A 166 -9.57 2.45 7.75
N SER A 167 -8.55 1.80 7.20
CA SER A 167 -7.47 1.19 7.99
C SER A 167 -6.72 2.24 8.81
N ALA A 168 -6.39 3.38 8.21
CA ALA A 168 -5.73 4.49 8.90
C ALA A 168 -6.60 5.07 10.02
N VAL A 169 -7.90 5.31 9.77
CA VAL A 169 -8.84 5.82 10.78
C VAL A 169 -8.94 4.87 11.96
N VAL A 170 -9.04 3.56 11.72
CA VAL A 170 -9.10 2.55 12.78
C VAL A 170 -7.81 2.54 13.60
N CYS A 171 -6.64 2.61 12.96
CA CYS A 171 -5.34 2.65 13.64
C CYS A 171 -5.16 3.92 14.50
N VAL A 172 -5.66 5.07 14.03
CA VAL A 172 -5.60 6.32 14.79
C VAL A 172 -6.54 6.31 15.99
N ASN A 173 -7.77 5.78 15.84
CA ASN A 173 -8.75 5.73 16.93
C ASN A 173 -8.47 4.63 17.94
N ARG A 174 -7.88 3.53 17.49
CA ARG A 174 -7.56 2.35 18.31
C ARG A 174 -6.13 1.90 17.97
N TRP A 175 -5.17 2.15 18.82
CA TRP A 175 -3.75 1.86 18.58
C TRP A 175 -3.41 0.37 18.38
N TRP A 176 -4.15 -0.56 18.99
CA TRP A 176 -3.87 -2.00 18.92
C TRP A 176 -4.05 -2.64 17.54
N PRO A 177 -4.96 -2.21 16.62
CA PRO A 177 -5.05 -2.83 15.30
C PRO A 177 -3.87 -2.54 14.37
N VAL A 178 -3.02 -1.57 14.70
CA VAL A 178 -1.82 -1.27 13.92
C VAL A 178 -0.86 -2.46 13.80
N VAL A 179 -0.95 -3.42 14.74
CA VAL A 179 -0.10 -4.61 14.77
C VAL A 179 -0.43 -5.61 13.64
N PHE A 180 -1.64 -5.60 13.10
CA PHE A 180 -2.05 -6.55 12.05
C PHE A 180 -2.74 -5.88 10.85
N LEU A 181 -3.34 -4.71 11.04
CA LEU A 181 -4.15 -4.05 10.02
C LEU A 181 -3.34 -3.63 8.78
N PRO A 182 -2.08 -3.14 8.86
CA PRO A 182 -1.28 -2.81 7.68
C PRO A 182 -1.09 -3.99 6.73
N SER A 183 -0.75 -5.17 7.24
CA SER A 183 -0.57 -6.36 6.41
C SER A 183 -1.88 -6.90 5.86
N ILE A 184 -2.95 -6.89 6.65
CA ILE A 184 -4.28 -7.33 6.20
C ILE A 184 -4.82 -6.38 5.13
N SER A 185 -4.72 -5.06 5.33
CA SER A 185 -5.16 -4.09 4.32
C SER A 185 -4.35 -4.21 3.03
N THR A 186 -3.05 -4.47 3.13
CA THR A 186 -2.19 -4.73 1.97
C THR A 186 -2.60 -6.02 1.25
N LEU A 187 -2.91 -7.08 1.99
CA LEU A 187 -3.40 -8.34 1.41
C LEU A 187 -4.73 -8.13 0.67
N LEU A 188 -5.68 -7.42 1.26
CA LEU A 188 -6.95 -7.10 0.60
C LEU A 188 -6.75 -6.19 -0.61
N ALA A 189 -5.91 -5.16 -0.50
CA ALA A 189 -5.57 -4.29 -1.61
C ALA A 189 -4.93 -5.05 -2.78
N SER A 190 -4.09 -6.05 -2.49
CA SER A 190 -3.44 -6.87 -3.51
C SER A 190 -4.41 -7.63 -4.41
N LEU A 191 -5.62 -7.97 -3.92
CA LEU A 191 -6.64 -8.64 -4.72
C LEU A 191 -7.14 -7.76 -5.88
N PHE A 192 -7.12 -6.45 -5.69
CA PHE A 192 -7.52 -5.47 -6.72
C PHE A 192 -6.33 -5.05 -7.58
N THR A 193 -5.19 -4.77 -6.96
CA THR A 193 -3.99 -4.29 -7.68
C THR A 193 -3.41 -5.36 -8.60
N GLU A 194 -3.31 -6.63 -8.15
CA GLU A 194 -2.79 -7.72 -8.97
C GLU A 194 -3.66 -8.02 -10.20
N ARG A 195 -4.98 -7.88 -10.11
CA ARG A 195 -5.88 -8.00 -11.27
C ARG A 195 -5.57 -6.96 -12.33
N VAL A 196 -5.25 -5.74 -11.91
CA VAL A 196 -4.89 -4.65 -12.82
C VAL A 196 -3.50 -4.89 -13.37
N PHE A 197 -2.54 -5.28 -12.54
CA PHE A 197 -1.17 -5.56 -12.98
C PHE A 197 -1.10 -6.71 -13.99
N GLN A 198 -1.87 -7.79 -13.81
CA GLN A 198 -1.96 -8.88 -14.76
C GLN A 198 -2.46 -8.44 -16.15
N LYS A 199 -3.35 -7.44 -16.21
CA LYS A 199 -3.84 -6.89 -17.47
C LYS A 199 -2.77 -6.09 -18.22
N TYR A 200 -1.86 -5.42 -17.48
CA TYR A 200 -0.78 -4.61 -18.02
C TYR A 200 0.59 -5.32 -17.98
N SER A 201 0.64 -6.54 -17.44
CA SER A 201 1.88 -7.32 -17.23
C SER A 201 2.73 -7.52 -18.48
N PRO A 202 2.20 -7.70 -19.72
CA PRO A 202 3.06 -7.82 -20.89
C PRO A 202 3.90 -6.57 -21.20
N GLU A 203 3.39 -5.38 -20.84
CA GLU A 203 4.07 -4.12 -21.05
C GLU A 203 4.96 -3.73 -19.85
N LEU A 204 4.58 -4.14 -18.65
CA LEU A 204 5.28 -3.85 -17.40
C LEU A 204 6.36 -4.92 -17.10
N ALA A 205 6.13 -6.18 -17.44
CA ALA A 205 7.09 -7.29 -17.29
C ALA A 205 8.31 -7.17 -18.22
N ARG A 206 8.25 -6.31 -19.23
CA ARG A 206 9.39 -6.05 -20.12
C ARG A 206 10.56 -5.32 -19.43
N LYS A 207 10.44 -5.03 -18.13
CA LYS A 207 11.44 -4.36 -17.29
C LYS A 207 12.01 -5.23 -16.16
N GLU A 208 11.64 -6.51 -16.05
CA GLU A 208 12.39 -7.43 -15.20
C GLU A 208 13.72 -7.77 -15.95
N PRO A 209 14.89 -7.43 -15.39
CA PRO A 209 16.14 -7.97 -15.94
C PRO A 209 16.11 -9.48 -15.74
N ASP A 210 16.52 -10.20 -16.80
CA ASP A 210 16.66 -11.65 -16.80
C ASP A 210 17.60 -12.10 -15.66
N GLU A 211 17.05 -12.39 -14.48
CA GLU A 211 17.79 -12.99 -13.35
C GLU A 211 18.02 -14.51 -13.54
N GLU A 212 17.81 -15.04 -14.74
CA GLU A 212 17.92 -16.48 -15.00
C GLU A 212 19.10 -16.86 -15.93
N SER A 213 20.17 -16.07 -15.99
CA SER A 213 21.30 -16.43 -16.85
C SER A 213 22.65 -16.57 -16.14
N ASP A 214 22.71 -16.71 -14.83
CA ASP A 214 23.95 -17.08 -14.13
C ASP A 214 23.67 -18.03 -12.96
N ALA A 215 23.39 -19.30 -13.28
CA ALA A 215 23.48 -20.44 -12.38
C ALA A 215 24.24 -21.58 -13.04
#